data_43d1455f1bd913a83b25b2e06151e464
#
_entry.id   43d1455f1bd913a83b25b2e06151e464
#
_cell.length_a   1.000
_cell.length_b   1.000
_cell.length_c   1.000
_cell.angle_alpha   90.00
_cell.angle_beta   90.00
_cell.angle_gamma   90.00
#
_symmetry.space_group_name_H-M   'P 1'
#
loop_
_entity.id
_entity.type
_entity.pdbx_description
1 polymer ?
#
loop_
_entity_poly.entity_id
_entity_poly.type
_entity_poly.pdbx_seq_one_letter_code
_entity_poly.pdbx_strand_id
1 'polypeptide(L)'
;MISIIVPVYNTKAYLHRCVESILAQTYPDYEVLLVDDGSTDGSGAFCDNYAVRDPRFRVIHKPNGGLTSARNAGLAEARGEWIVHVDSDDYLDPTMLEQLLAKAVEQDADVVTAEFKFVTDGAETAYRTFDWGSENDKTQALNLFINSVWTTVWGSIAKRSLYTEHHLQSPPSVSYCEDFHLMVRLCYFARKVAHVCLPLYCYWQHGCFIMDNLSKKTEADEQWVYQDIVRFFREQGVYPQYRRSMCWRMLKGTQELVLSHKTWRQFRETLPEKKHYIMDCPYINPKQKLNMWCLTHHLSFISWCMLQLRAAKRLVSRDS
;
A
#
# COMPACT_ATOMS: atom_id res chain seq x y z
N MET A 1 16.39 16.60 9.12
CA MET A 1 15.60 17.06 7.94
C MET A 1 14.77 15.91 7.35
N ILE A 2 13.53 16.15 6.97
CA ILE A 2 12.61 15.21 6.31
C ILE A 2 12.46 15.60 4.84
N SER A 3 12.52 14.64 3.90
CA SER A 3 12.10 14.86 2.50
C SER A 3 10.69 14.33 2.31
N ILE A 4 9.77 15.20 1.92
CA ILE A 4 8.38 14.88 1.60
C ILE A 4 8.27 14.74 0.08
N ILE A 5 7.89 13.56 -0.40
CA ILE A 5 7.75 13.25 -1.82
C ILE A 5 6.26 13.25 -2.17
N VAL A 6 5.87 14.14 -3.08
CA VAL A 6 4.48 14.30 -3.52
C VAL A 6 4.42 14.04 -5.03
N PRO A 7 4.00 12.84 -5.47
CA PRO A 7 3.72 12.57 -6.87
C PRO A 7 2.47 13.33 -7.31
N VAL A 8 2.55 14.03 -8.45
CA VAL A 8 1.48 14.88 -8.97
C VAL A 8 1.16 14.46 -10.41
N TYR A 9 -0.09 14.09 -10.68
CA TYR A 9 -0.59 13.84 -12.02
C TYR A 9 -2.07 14.16 -12.12
N ASN A 10 -2.40 15.28 -12.77
CA ASN A 10 -3.77 15.74 -12.98
C ASN A 10 -4.61 15.85 -11.68
N THR A 11 -4.02 16.43 -10.63
CA THR A 11 -4.63 16.58 -9.30
C THR A 11 -4.85 18.03 -8.90
N LYS A 12 -4.91 18.97 -9.86
CA LYS A 12 -5.05 20.41 -9.61
C LYS A 12 -6.17 20.76 -8.63
N ALA A 13 -7.29 20.04 -8.68
CA ALA A 13 -8.45 20.29 -7.80
C ALA A 13 -8.13 20.04 -6.30
N TYR A 14 -7.16 19.18 -5.99
CA TYR A 14 -6.84 18.72 -4.63
C TYR A 14 -5.49 19.24 -4.14
N LEU A 15 -4.56 19.50 -5.05
CA LEU A 15 -3.15 19.80 -4.77
C LEU A 15 -2.97 21.01 -3.83
N HIS A 16 -3.86 22.01 -3.88
CA HIS A 16 -3.82 23.14 -2.96
C HIS A 16 -3.96 22.69 -1.51
N ARG A 17 -4.97 21.87 -1.21
CA ARG A 17 -5.21 21.36 0.15
C ARG A 17 -4.04 20.50 0.63
N CYS A 18 -3.50 19.66 -0.22
CA CYS A 18 -2.33 18.83 0.08
C CYS A 18 -1.15 19.72 0.50
N VAL A 19 -0.78 20.69 -0.33
CA VAL A 19 0.37 21.56 -0.06
C VAL A 19 0.16 22.45 1.17
N GLU A 20 -1.04 23.02 1.36
CA GLU A 20 -1.32 23.83 2.56
C GLU A 20 -1.23 22.99 3.85
N SER A 21 -1.61 21.71 3.82
CA SER A 21 -1.46 20.83 4.97
C SER A 21 0.01 20.51 5.29
N ILE A 22 0.88 20.49 4.27
CA ILE A 22 2.33 20.34 4.45
C ILE A 22 2.91 21.64 5.02
N LEU A 23 2.49 22.79 4.53
CA LEU A 23 2.91 24.11 5.07
C LEU A 23 2.49 24.31 6.51
N ALA A 24 1.37 23.74 6.93
CA ALA A 24 0.84 23.79 8.29
C ALA A 24 1.55 22.84 9.27
N GLN A 25 2.55 22.07 8.86
CA GLN A 25 3.25 21.13 9.75
C GLN A 25 3.99 21.86 10.86
N THR A 26 3.86 21.36 12.08
CA THR A 26 4.53 21.93 13.27
C THR A 26 6.04 21.67 13.27
N TYR A 27 6.52 20.61 12.63
CA TYR A 27 7.95 20.32 12.46
C TYR A 27 8.51 21.12 11.27
N PRO A 28 9.49 22.03 11.45
CA PRO A 28 9.88 22.97 10.42
C PRO A 28 11.01 22.50 9.47
N ASP A 29 11.80 21.49 9.85
CA ASP A 29 13.01 21.08 9.12
C ASP A 29 12.69 20.01 8.08
N TYR A 30 12.09 20.44 6.95
CA TYR A 30 11.74 19.57 5.83
C TYR A 30 11.96 20.25 4.47
N GLU A 31 12.12 19.44 3.43
CA GLU A 31 11.99 19.81 2.03
C GLU A 31 10.78 19.08 1.40
N VAL A 32 10.22 19.66 0.34
CA VAL A 32 9.10 19.09 -0.43
C VAL A 32 9.51 18.91 -1.89
N LEU A 33 9.38 17.70 -2.39
CA LEU A 33 9.63 17.34 -3.77
C LEU A 33 8.28 17.10 -4.47
N LEU A 34 7.79 18.13 -5.18
CA LEU A 34 6.61 18.02 -6.03
C LEU A 34 7.03 17.39 -7.36
N VAL A 35 6.63 16.16 -7.62
CA VAL A 35 7.04 15.43 -8.83
C VAL A 35 5.87 15.42 -9.81
N ASP A 36 5.88 16.36 -10.74
CA ASP A 36 4.89 16.46 -11.83
C ASP A 36 5.18 15.40 -12.90
N ASP A 37 4.36 14.38 -12.93
CA ASP A 37 4.45 13.24 -13.85
C ASP A 37 3.77 13.53 -15.20
N GLY A 38 4.01 14.73 -15.76
CA GLY A 38 3.50 15.14 -17.05
C GLY A 38 2.01 15.52 -17.03
N SER A 39 1.58 16.29 -16.02
CA SER A 39 0.20 16.76 -15.90
C SER A 39 -0.22 17.67 -17.05
N THR A 40 -1.49 17.59 -17.44
CA THR A 40 -2.10 18.39 -18.52
C THR A 40 -3.20 19.34 -18.05
N ASP A 41 -3.57 19.28 -16.76
CA ASP A 41 -4.65 20.07 -16.14
C ASP A 41 -4.17 21.40 -15.51
N GLY A 42 -2.87 21.69 -15.58
CA GLY A 42 -2.22 22.84 -14.96
C GLY A 42 -1.67 22.57 -13.56
N SER A 43 -1.63 21.31 -13.08
CA SER A 43 -0.96 20.94 -11.82
C SER A 43 0.51 21.30 -11.82
N GLY A 44 1.24 21.09 -12.96
CA GLY A 44 2.67 21.44 -13.06
C GLY A 44 2.93 22.92 -12.81
N ALA A 45 2.19 23.82 -13.46
CA ALA A 45 2.30 25.26 -13.22
C ALA A 45 1.93 25.67 -11.79
N PHE A 46 1.04 24.92 -11.16
CA PHE A 46 0.70 25.11 -9.76
C PHE A 46 1.88 24.73 -8.83
N CYS A 47 2.58 23.63 -9.12
CA CYS A 47 3.80 23.24 -8.42
C CYS A 47 4.87 24.32 -8.51
N ASP A 48 5.12 24.87 -9.72
CA ASP A 48 6.11 25.94 -9.94
C ASP A 48 5.84 27.18 -9.10
N ASN A 49 4.56 27.56 -8.96
CA ASN A 49 4.17 28.69 -8.14
C ASN A 49 4.54 28.53 -6.66
N TYR A 50 4.49 27.30 -6.11
CA TYR A 50 4.91 27.03 -4.75
C TYR A 50 6.44 27.07 -4.60
N ALA A 51 7.18 26.51 -5.55
CA ALA A 51 8.64 26.56 -5.52
C ALA A 51 9.20 27.99 -5.60
N VAL A 52 8.50 28.92 -6.25
CA VAL A 52 8.86 30.34 -6.25
C VAL A 52 8.58 31.02 -4.91
N ARG A 53 7.58 30.60 -4.16
CA ARG A 53 7.13 31.22 -2.92
C ARG A 53 7.87 30.72 -1.68
N ASP A 54 8.28 29.46 -1.68
CA ASP A 54 8.91 28.84 -0.52
C ASP A 54 10.12 27.98 -0.96
N PRO A 55 11.34 28.32 -0.53
CA PRO A 55 12.56 27.61 -0.94
C PRO A 55 12.65 26.17 -0.46
N ARG A 56 11.77 25.73 0.43
CA ARG A 56 11.65 24.31 0.83
C ARG A 56 11.07 23.45 -0.27
N PHE A 57 10.34 24.04 -1.25
CA PHE A 57 9.72 23.34 -2.36
C PHE A 57 10.64 23.26 -3.57
N ARG A 58 10.75 22.08 -4.12
CA ARG A 58 11.44 21.79 -5.38
C ARG A 58 10.49 21.05 -6.30
N VAL A 59 10.50 21.38 -7.60
CA VAL A 59 9.66 20.72 -8.61
C VAL A 59 10.52 19.87 -9.52
N ILE A 60 10.04 18.68 -9.82
CA ILE A 60 10.63 17.76 -10.79
C ILE A 60 9.57 17.50 -11.85
N HIS A 61 9.76 18.07 -13.06
CA HIS A 61 8.93 17.76 -14.21
C HIS A 61 9.48 16.57 -14.96
N LYS A 62 8.64 15.61 -15.31
CA LYS A 62 9.05 14.44 -16.10
C LYS A 62 7.92 13.98 -17.04
N PRO A 63 8.23 13.29 -18.14
CA PRO A 63 7.23 12.59 -18.93
C PRO A 63 6.46 11.59 -18.07
N ASN A 64 5.14 11.44 -18.33
CA ASN A 64 4.31 10.50 -17.58
C ASN A 64 4.90 9.09 -17.60
N GLY A 65 5.11 8.55 -16.41
CA GLY A 65 5.64 7.20 -16.18
C GLY A 65 4.87 6.46 -15.08
N GLY A 66 3.81 7.08 -14.55
CA GLY A 66 2.97 6.54 -13.47
C GLY A 66 3.51 6.80 -12.06
N LEU A 67 2.67 6.50 -11.07
CA LEU A 67 2.89 6.80 -9.65
C LEU A 67 4.26 6.32 -9.13
N THR A 68 4.60 5.06 -9.40
CA THR A 68 5.88 4.46 -8.97
C THR A 68 7.09 5.19 -9.56
N SER A 69 7.01 5.59 -10.83
CA SER A 69 8.05 6.36 -11.51
C SER A 69 8.23 7.76 -10.90
N ALA A 70 7.12 8.41 -10.56
CA ALA A 70 7.16 9.72 -9.90
C ALA A 70 7.76 9.63 -8.49
N ARG A 71 7.32 8.66 -7.66
CA ARG A 71 7.90 8.43 -6.32
C ARG A 71 9.40 8.14 -6.39
N ASN A 72 9.84 7.30 -7.34
CA ASN A 72 11.27 6.97 -7.51
C ASN A 72 12.09 8.20 -7.96
N ALA A 73 11.54 9.07 -8.82
CA ALA A 73 12.20 10.32 -9.21
C ALA A 73 12.37 11.28 -8.02
N GLY A 74 11.34 11.43 -7.18
CA GLY A 74 11.44 12.19 -5.95
C GLY A 74 12.45 11.60 -4.97
N LEU A 75 12.46 10.28 -4.80
CA LEU A 75 13.41 9.59 -3.92
C LEU A 75 14.86 9.80 -4.36
N ALA A 76 15.14 9.80 -5.66
CA ALA A 76 16.49 10.03 -6.20
C ALA A 76 17.02 11.43 -5.87
N GLU A 77 16.15 12.41 -5.75
CA GLU A 77 16.48 13.81 -5.47
C GLU A 77 16.39 14.20 -3.97
N ALA A 78 15.89 13.28 -3.13
CA ALA A 78 15.69 13.50 -1.70
C ALA A 78 17.02 13.66 -0.96
N ARG A 79 17.11 14.67 -0.09
CA ARG A 79 18.31 15.03 0.70
C ARG A 79 18.14 14.77 2.19
N GLY A 80 16.89 14.65 2.65
CA GLY A 80 16.55 14.41 4.06
C GLY A 80 17.07 13.07 4.56
N GLU A 81 17.30 12.99 5.85
CA GLU A 81 17.60 11.74 6.54
C GLU A 81 16.38 10.79 6.52
N TRP A 82 15.20 11.38 6.50
CA TRP A 82 13.91 10.69 6.56
C TRP A 82 13.09 10.98 5.30
N ILE A 83 12.35 9.96 4.85
CA ILE A 83 11.43 10.04 3.70
C ILE A 83 9.99 9.88 4.18
N VAL A 84 9.13 10.77 3.68
CA VAL A 84 7.67 10.71 3.80
C VAL A 84 7.07 10.76 2.40
N HIS A 85 6.12 9.88 2.09
CA HIS A 85 5.33 9.92 0.87
C HIS A 85 3.95 10.50 1.18
N VAL A 86 3.47 11.40 0.32
CA VAL A 86 2.14 12.01 0.43
C VAL A 86 1.49 12.02 -0.94
N ASP A 87 0.31 11.43 -1.08
CA ASP A 87 -0.43 11.48 -2.35
C ASP A 87 -1.08 12.86 -2.51
N SER A 88 -1.05 13.40 -3.73
CA SER A 88 -1.37 14.80 -4.01
C SER A 88 -2.85 15.17 -3.90
N ASP A 89 -3.73 14.18 -3.73
CA ASP A 89 -5.16 14.33 -3.47
C ASP A 89 -5.52 14.21 -1.97
N ASP A 90 -4.56 13.82 -1.14
CA ASP A 90 -4.69 13.66 0.31
C ASP A 90 -4.18 14.89 1.09
N TYR A 91 -4.25 14.84 2.42
CA TYR A 91 -3.69 15.88 3.28
C TYR A 91 -3.29 15.33 4.66
N LEU A 92 -2.50 16.11 5.40
CA LEU A 92 -1.87 15.69 6.65
C LEU A 92 -2.50 16.39 7.87
N ASP A 93 -2.52 15.68 9.00
CA ASP A 93 -2.68 16.33 10.30
C ASP A 93 -1.48 17.27 10.55
N PRO A 94 -1.66 18.47 11.12
CA PRO A 94 -0.58 19.44 11.33
C PRO A 94 0.59 18.91 12.17
N THR A 95 0.39 17.89 12.98
CA THR A 95 1.40 17.32 13.88
C THR A 95 2.08 16.07 13.31
N MET A 96 1.72 15.62 12.12
CA MET A 96 2.15 14.31 11.60
C MET A 96 3.67 14.15 11.57
N LEU A 97 4.40 15.09 11.00
CA LEU A 97 5.86 15.00 10.89
C LEU A 97 6.53 14.96 12.26
N GLU A 98 6.08 15.81 13.18
CA GLU A 98 6.59 15.87 14.55
C GLU A 98 6.35 14.55 15.31
N GLN A 99 5.11 14.01 15.26
CA GLN A 99 4.74 12.78 15.94
C GLN A 99 5.49 11.55 15.41
N LEU A 100 5.61 11.44 14.10
CA LEU A 100 6.36 10.33 13.49
C LEU A 100 7.84 10.40 13.83
N LEU A 101 8.46 11.58 13.74
CA LEU A 101 9.89 11.75 14.06
C LEU A 101 10.16 11.57 15.55
N ALA A 102 9.32 12.13 16.43
CA ALA A 102 9.43 11.93 17.88
C ALA A 102 9.38 10.45 18.25
N LYS A 103 8.45 9.70 17.62
CA LYS A 103 8.33 8.24 17.83
C LYS A 103 9.55 7.49 17.31
N ALA A 104 10.11 7.91 16.17
CA ALA A 104 11.32 7.32 15.61
C ALA A 104 12.53 7.48 16.57
N VAL A 105 12.69 8.66 17.16
CA VAL A 105 13.74 8.97 18.12
C VAL A 105 13.51 8.24 19.43
N GLU A 106 12.29 8.33 20.00
CA GLU A 106 11.91 7.66 21.28
C GLU A 106 12.21 6.16 21.24
N GLN A 107 11.91 5.53 20.12
CA GLN A 107 11.99 4.07 19.98
C GLN A 107 13.27 3.60 19.30
N ASP A 108 14.17 4.49 18.85
CA ASP A 108 15.30 4.17 17.95
C ASP A 108 14.84 3.34 16.74
N ALA A 109 13.73 3.75 16.13
CA ALA A 109 13.12 3.06 15.01
C ALA A 109 13.60 3.63 13.67
N ASP A 110 13.73 2.77 12.65
CA ASP A 110 14.11 3.15 11.31
C ASP A 110 12.89 3.37 10.39
N VAL A 111 11.73 2.82 10.78
CA VAL A 111 10.43 3.01 10.14
C VAL A 111 9.38 3.27 11.21
N VAL A 112 8.55 4.29 11.02
CA VAL A 112 7.40 4.56 11.87
C VAL A 112 6.17 4.75 11.00
N THR A 113 5.08 4.11 11.37
CA THR A 113 3.77 4.25 10.71
C THR A 113 2.78 4.94 11.64
N ALA A 114 1.71 5.49 11.08
CA ALA A 114 0.59 6.03 11.84
C ALA A 114 -0.74 5.44 11.39
N GLU A 115 -1.78 5.68 12.17
CA GLU A 115 -3.16 5.47 11.72
C GLU A 115 -3.57 6.57 10.74
N PHE A 116 -4.68 6.36 10.06
CA PHE A 116 -5.23 7.32 9.13
C PHE A 116 -6.74 7.46 9.29
N LYS A 117 -7.32 8.44 8.66
CA LYS A 117 -8.76 8.62 8.58
C LYS A 117 -9.23 8.71 7.14
N PHE A 118 -10.37 8.10 6.88
CA PHE A 118 -11.13 8.33 5.66
C PHE A 118 -11.85 9.68 5.80
N VAL A 119 -11.77 10.49 4.78
CA VAL A 119 -12.43 11.78 4.72
C VAL A 119 -13.25 11.89 3.46
N THR A 120 -14.50 12.32 3.60
CA THR A 120 -15.44 12.62 2.51
C THR A 120 -16.01 14.02 2.72
N ASP A 121 -16.80 14.54 1.76
CA ASP A 121 -17.57 15.77 1.96
C ASP A 121 -18.60 15.59 3.10
N GLY A 122 -18.22 15.96 4.31
CA GLY A 122 -19.07 15.98 5.50
C GLY A 122 -18.87 14.86 6.53
N ALA A 123 -17.92 13.95 6.34
CA ALA A 123 -17.61 12.93 7.35
C ALA A 123 -16.12 12.59 7.43
N GLU A 124 -15.62 12.40 8.64
CA GLU A 124 -14.31 11.83 8.93
C GLU A 124 -14.48 10.56 9.75
N THR A 125 -13.82 9.49 9.36
CA THR A 125 -13.82 8.20 10.07
C THR A 125 -12.40 7.73 10.29
N ALA A 126 -11.95 7.71 11.54
CA ALA A 126 -10.62 7.20 11.88
C ALA A 126 -10.54 5.68 11.57
N TYR A 127 -9.46 5.27 10.98
CA TYR A 127 -9.15 3.87 10.69
C TYR A 127 -7.92 3.44 11.48
N ARG A 128 -8.12 2.47 12.36
CA ARG A 128 -7.03 1.82 13.07
C ARG A 128 -6.40 0.78 12.14
N THR A 129 -5.14 0.99 11.78
CA THR A 129 -4.43 0.11 10.84
C THR A 129 -4.15 -1.27 11.43
N PHE A 130 -3.73 -1.32 12.71
CA PHE A 130 -3.33 -2.55 13.39
C PHE A 130 -3.57 -2.47 14.89
N ASP A 131 -3.73 -3.63 15.51
CA ASP A 131 -3.49 -3.79 16.95
C ASP A 131 -2.01 -4.17 17.14
N TRP A 132 -1.18 -3.14 17.42
CA TRP A 132 0.27 -3.31 17.53
C TRP A 132 0.69 -4.09 18.79
N GLY A 133 -0.21 -4.28 19.76
CA GLY A 133 0.18 -4.83 21.04
C GLY A 133 1.21 -3.99 21.77
N SER A 134 1.85 -4.55 22.79
CA SER A 134 2.88 -3.88 23.61
C SER A 134 4.32 -4.09 23.11
N GLU A 135 4.56 -4.95 22.13
CA GLU A 135 5.89 -5.37 21.71
C GLU A 135 6.19 -4.89 20.28
N ASN A 136 7.28 -4.12 20.16
CA ASN A 136 7.81 -3.64 18.87
C ASN A 136 8.71 -4.70 18.23
N ASP A 137 8.21 -5.93 18.04
CA ASP A 137 8.95 -6.98 17.33
C ASP A 137 8.78 -6.79 15.82
N LYS A 138 9.91 -6.69 15.12
CA LYS A 138 10.01 -6.60 13.66
C LYS A 138 9.26 -7.72 12.95
N THR A 139 9.33 -8.96 13.46
CA THR A 139 8.66 -10.12 12.87
C THR A 139 7.14 -9.99 12.99
N GLN A 140 6.67 -9.51 14.14
CA GLN A 140 5.26 -9.22 14.38
C GLN A 140 4.79 -8.09 13.45
N ALA A 141 5.54 -6.98 13.37
CA ALA A 141 5.24 -5.87 12.48
C ALA A 141 5.09 -6.33 11.02
N LEU A 142 6.04 -7.12 10.51
CA LEU A 142 5.96 -7.67 9.15
C LEU A 142 4.74 -8.57 8.95
N ASN A 143 4.42 -9.44 9.90
CA ASN A 143 3.21 -10.28 9.82
C ASN A 143 1.93 -9.43 9.81
N LEU A 144 1.87 -8.36 10.60
CA LEU A 144 0.75 -7.42 10.58
C LEU A 144 0.61 -6.74 9.21
N PHE A 145 1.70 -6.22 8.64
CA PHE A 145 1.69 -5.61 7.31
C PHE A 145 1.29 -6.59 6.21
N ILE A 146 1.83 -7.82 6.22
CA ILE A 146 1.48 -8.84 5.24
C ILE A 146 -0.02 -9.16 5.29
N ASN A 147 -0.62 -9.17 6.46
CA ASN A 147 -2.03 -9.50 6.66
C ASN A 147 -2.98 -8.29 6.52
N SER A 148 -2.46 -7.07 6.55
CA SER A 148 -3.28 -5.86 6.43
C SER A 148 -3.86 -5.69 5.03
N VAL A 149 -5.04 -5.09 4.96
CA VAL A 149 -5.63 -4.61 3.70
C VAL A 149 -4.96 -3.32 3.26
N TRP A 150 -4.59 -2.49 4.23
CA TRP A 150 -4.02 -1.16 4.04
C TRP A 150 -2.54 -1.18 4.42
N THR A 151 -1.71 -1.62 3.51
CA THR A 151 -0.25 -1.51 3.63
C THR A 151 0.21 -0.47 2.64
N THR A 152 0.40 0.74 3.12
CA THR A 152 0.68 1.93 2.33
C THR A 152 2.02 2.53 2.74
N VAL A 153 2.68 3.24 1.84
CA VAL A 153 3.90 4.01 2.14
C VAL A 153 3.57 5.40 2.68
N TRP A 154 2.38 5.93 2.36
CA TRP A 154 1.90 7.15 2.99
C TRP A 154 1.46 6.89 4.45
N GLY A 155 1.37 7.93 5.25
CA GLY A 155 1.14 7.77 6.69
C GLY A 155 2.32 7.14 7.45
N SER A 156 3.51 7.17 6.85
CA SER A 156 4.73 6.64 7.45
C SER A 156 5.94 7.53 7.22
N ILE A 157 6.97 7.33 8.05
CA ILE A 157 8.30 7.88 7.87
C ILE A 157 9.32 6.74 7.89
N ALA A 158 10.31 6.79 7.00
CA ALA A 158 11.37 5.79 6.94
C ALA A 158 12.74 6.45 6.71
N LYS A 159 13.80 5.90 7.30
CA LYS A 159 15.17 6.38 7.06
C LYS A 159 15.53 6.27 5.58
N ARG A 160 16.07 7.34 5.00
CA ARG A 160 16.55 7.35 3.61
C ARG A 160 17.65 6.31 3.38
N SER A 161 18.47 6.01 4.38
CA SER A 161 19.51 4.98 4.30
C SER A 161 18.94 3.59 3.92
N LEU A 162 17.74 3.23 4.37
CA LEU A 162 17.10 1.98 3.97
C LEU A 162 16.90 1.89 2.45
N TYR A 163 16.50 2.99 1.83
CA TYR A 163 16.31 3.03 0.38
C TYR A 163 17.64 2.97 -0.38
N THR A 164 18.66 3.70 0.09
CA THR A 164 19.94 3.83 -0.62
C THR A 164 20.84 2.61 -0.44
N GLU A 165 20.95 2.08 0.77
CA GLU A 165 21.83 0.94 1.08
C GLU A 165 21.30 -0.39 0.54
N HIS A 166 19.97 -0.53 0.48
CA HIS A 166 19.32 -1.75 -0.01
C HIS A 166 18.69 -1.60 -1.40
N HIS A 167 18.94 -0.48 -2.08
CA HIS A 167 18.41 -0.19 -3.42
C HIS A 167 16.89 -0.37 -3.54
N LEU A 168 16.16 0.08 -2.50
CA LEU A 168 14.71 -0.08 -2.44
C LEU A 168 14.01 0.99 -3.28
N GLN A 169 13.20 0.52 -4.21
CA GLN A 169 12.38 1.35 -5.09
C GLN A 169 11.03 0.67 -5.32
N SER A 170 10.02 1.46 -5.62
CA SER A 170 8.77 0.92 -6.15
C SER A 170 9.00 0.36 -7.55
N PRO A 171 8.51 -0.86 -7.87
CA PRO A 171 8.77 -1.49 -9.17
C PRO A 171 8.08 -0.70 -10.30
N PRO A 172 8.82 -0.19 -11.31
CA PRO A 172 8.28 0.75 -12.30
C PRO A 172 7.12 0.22 -13.16
N SER A 173 7.05 -1.09 -13.34
CA SER A 173 6.01 -1.75 -14.15
C SER A 173 4.71 -2.05 -13.40
N VAL A 174 4.71 -1.86 -12.06
CA VAL A 174 3.61 -2.18 -11.17
C VAL A 174 2.83 -0.91 -10.83
N SER A 175 1.53 -0.94 -11.01
CA SER A 175 0.62 0.17 -10.72
C SER A 175 -0.39 -0.15 -9.61
N TYR A 176 -0.31 -1.35 -9.02
CA TYR A 176 -1.16 -1.80 -7.92
C TYR A 176 -0.38 -2.69 -6.97
N CYS A 177 -0.58 -2.53 -5.66
CA CYS A 177 0.20 -3.18 -4.59
C CYS A 177 1.69 -2.78 -4.52
N GLU A 178 2.12 -1.72 -5.20
CA GLU A 178 3.49 -1.21 -5.15
C GLU A 178 3.89 -0.76 -3.74
N ASP A 179 2.94 -0.22 -2.98
CA ASP A 179 3.12 0.19 -1.59
C ASP A 179 3.43 -1.00 -0.69
N PHE A 180 2.66 -2.08 -0.84
CA PHE A 180 2.92 -3.33 -0.12
C PHE A 180 4.31 -3.89 -0.44
N HIS A 181 4.69 -3.88 -1.72
CA HIS A 181 6.00 -4.32 -2.17
C HIS A 181 7.14 -3.55 -1.49
N LEU A 182 7.04 -2.23 -1.44
CA LEU A 182 8.06 -1.37 -0.86
C LEU A 182 8.07 -1.43 0.67
N MET A 183 6.89 -1.33 1.31
CA MET A 183 6.78 -1.33 2.77
C MET A 183 7.28 -2.63 3.41
N VAL A 184 6.98 -3.79 2.83
CA VAL A 184 7.49 -5.07 3.32
C VAL A 184 9.02 -5.10 3.32
N ARG A 185 9.67 -4.58 2.28
CA ARG A 185 11.14 -4.50 2.20
C ARG A 185 11.72 -3.48 3.16
N LEU A 186 11.12 -2.31 3.29
CA LEU A 186 11.53 -1.30 4.28
C LEU A 186 11.50 -1.89 5.69
N CYS A 187 10.39 -2.52 6.06
CA CYS A 187 10.26 -3.15 7.38
C CYS A 187 11.19 -4.34 7.57
N TYR A 188 11.49 -5.09 6.50
CA TYR A 188 12.44 -6.20 6.57
C TYR A 188 13.86 -5.71 6.88
N PHE A 189 14.33 -4.67 6.21
CA PHE A 189 15.68 -4.14 6.40
C PHE A 189 15.80 -3.20 7.61
N ALA A 190 14.69 -2.64 8.09
CA ALA A 190 14.68 -1.85 9.31
C ALA A 190 15.21 -2.66 10.51
N ARG A 191 15.98 -2.03 11.39
CA ARG A 191 16.37 -2.62 12.69
C ARG A 191 15.14 -2.71 13.59
N LYS A 192 14.32 -1.65 13.58
CA LYS A 192 13.11 -1.53 14.38
C LYS A 192 12.03 -0.77 13.63
N VAL A 193 10.79 -1.24 13.78
CA VAL A 193 9.58 -0.61 13.27
C VAL A 193 8.72 -0.17 14.45
N ALA A 194 8.20 1.05 14.42
CA ALA A 194 7.32 1.58 15.45
C ALA A 194 6.00 2.09 14.87
N HIS A 195 5.05 2.41 15.72
CA HIS A 195 3.73 2.88 15.32
C HIS A 195 3.22 4.00 16.23
N VAL A 196 2.52 4.96 15.64
CA VAL A 196 1.79 6.03 16.33
C VAL A 196 0.30 5.75 16.20
N CYS A 197 -0.36 5.49 17.34
CA CYS A 197 -1.80 5.22 17.39
C CYS A 197 -2.64 6.52 17.29
N LEU A 198 -2.32 7.37 16.33
CA LEU A 198 -3.04 8.60 16.02
C LEU A 198 -3.35 8.65 14.52
N PRO A 199 -4.55 9.09 14.10
CA PRO A 199 -4.95 9.17 12.70
C PRO A 199 -4.37 10.44 12.05
N LEU A 200 -3.07 10.41 11.73
CA LEU A 200 -2.29 11.55 11.27
C LEU A 200 -2.35 11.79 9.76
N TYR A 201 -2.80 10.82 8.98
CA TYR A 201 -2.97 10.94 7.54
C TYR A 201 -4.45 11.00 7.16
N CYS A 202 -4.83 11.91 6.28
CA CYS A 202 -6.20 12.13 5.86
C CYS A 202 -6.39 11.66 4.42
N TYR A 203 -6.89 10.43 4.27
CA TYR A 203 -7.16 9.83 2.98
C TYR A 203 -8.51 10.34 2.43
N TRP A 204 -8.43 11.16 1.37
CA TRP A 204 -9.60 11.82 0.79
C TRP A 204 -10.33 10.93 -0.21
N GLN A 205 -11.59 10.65 0.05
CA GLN A 205 -12.44 9.83 -0.80
C GLN A 205 -13.23 10.69 -1.79
N HIS A 206 -12.75 10.79 -3.02
CA HIS A 206 -13.42 11.48 -4.12
C HIS A 206 -13.80 10.47 -5.21
N GLY A 207 -14.93 9.91 -5.28
CA GLY A 207 -15.58 9.05 -6.30
C GLY A 207 -14.81 8.44 -7.49
N CYS A 208 -13.48 8.56 -7.56
CA CYS A 208 -12.61 8.04 -8.63
C CYS A 208 -11.44 7.24 -8.03
N PHE A 209 -11.74 6.12 -7.39
CA PHE A 209 -10.67 5.29 -6.79
C PHE A 209 -10.05 4.33 -7.82
N ILE A 210 -8.72 4.13 -7.72
CA ILE A 210 -8.03 3.01 -8.37
C ILE A 210 -8.68 1.68 -7.94
N MET A 211 -9.17 1.60 -6.70
CA MET A 211 -9.85 0.43 -6.13
C MET A 211 -11.21 0.10 -6.80
N ASP A 212 -11.88 1.07 -7.39
CA ASP A 212 -13.18 0.86 -8.06
C ASP A 212 -13.03 0.33 -9.50
N ASN A 213 -11.81 0.42 -10.06
CA ASN A 213 -11.48 0.01 -11.42
C ASN A 213 -10.48 -1.17 -11.45
N LEU A 214 -10.76 -2.22 -10.67
CA LEU A 214 -9.95 -3.45 -10.71
C LEU A 214 -9.95 -4.02 -12.12
N SER A 215 -8.84 -3.88 -12.80
CA SER A 215 -8.60 -4.38 -14.15
C SER A 215 -7.82 -5.70 -14.13
N LYS A 216 -7.76 -6.40 -15.27
CA LYS A 216 -6.87 -7.57 -15.39
C LYS A 216 -5.40 -7.23 -15.12
N LYS A 217 -5.01 -5.97 -15.35
CA LYS A 217 -3.66 -5.49 -15.04
C LYS A 217 -3.44 -5.43 -13.54
N THR A 218 -4.37 -4.89 -12.77
CA THR A 218 -4.25 -4.81 -11.30
C THR A 218 -4.18 -6.20 -10.65
N GLU A 219 -4.94 -7.18 -11.15
CA GLU A 219 -4.82 -8.58 -10.70
C GLU A 219 -3.43 -9.18 -11.02
N ALA A 220 -2.89 -8.88 -12.21
CA ALA A 220 -1.56 -9.35 -12.60
C ALA A 220 -0.46 -8.69 -11.76
N ASP A 221 -0.56 -7.39 -11.51
CA ASP A 221 0.36 -6.62 -10.66
C ASP A 221 0.37 -7.18 -9.23
N GLU A 222 -0.80 -7.40 -8.64
CA GLU A 222 -0.94 -7.97 -7.29
C GLU A 222 -0.27 -9.34 -7.19
N GLN A 223 -0.54 -10.22 -8.16
CA GLN A 223 0.05 -11.56 -8.16
C GLN A 223 1.57 -11.52 -8.35
N TRP A 224 2.05 -10.63 -9.23
CA TRP A 224 3.48 -10.45 -9.42
C TRP A 224 4.14 -9.99 -8.12
N VAL A 225 3.58 -8.99 -7.45
CA VAL A 225 4.08 -8.48 -6.16
C VAL A 225 4.15 -9.59 -5.10
N TYR A 226 3.11 -10.39 -4.97
CA TYR A 226 3.10 -11.48 -3.98
C TYR A 226 4.17 -12.53 -4.27
N GLN A 227 4.34 -12.91 -5.54
CA GLN A 227 5.37 -13.86 -5.95
C GLN A 227 6.77 -13.30 -5.73
N ASP A 228 6.97 -12.02 -5.99
CA ASP A 228 8.24 -11.33 -5.79
C ASP A 228 8.61 -11.22 -4.31
N ILE A 229 7.66 -10.94 -3.43
CA ILE A 229 7.87 -10.96 -1.97
C ILE A 229 8.20 -12.37 -1.48
N VAL A 230 7.51 -13.41 -1.97
CA VAL A 230 7.82 -14.80 -1.62
C VAL A 230 9.23 -15.17 -2.07
N ARG A 231 9.62 -14.79 -3.30
CA ARG A 231 10.98 -14.99 -3.81
C ARG A 231 12.01 -14.30 -2.92
N PHE A 232 11.80 -13.02 -2.63
CA PHE A 232 12.64 -12.23 -1.74
C PHE A 232 12.82 -12.90 -0.37
N PHE A 233 11.75 -13.33 0.30
CA PHE A 233 11.87 -14.01 1.58
C PHE A 233 12.59 -15.36 1.51
N ARG A 234 12.47 -16.09 0.38
CA ARG A 234 13.23 -17.32 0.15
C ARG A 234 14.72 -17.05 -0.03
N GLU A 235 15.07 -16.05 -0.82
CA GLU A 235 16.46 -15.60 -1.03
C GLU A 235 17.12 -15.14 0.27
N GLN A 236 16.36 -14.48 1.15
CA GLN A 236 16.81 -14.07 2.49
C GLN A 236 16.81 -15.21 3.52
N GLY A 237 16.33 -16.41 3.18
CA GLY A 237 16.26 -17.56 4.10
C GLY A 237 15.19 -17.44 5.20
N VAL A 238 14.32 -16.44 5.16
CA VAL A 238 13.33 -16.13 6.21
C VAL A 238 11.90 -16.53 5.85
N TYR A 239 11.67 -17.06 4.67
CA TYR A 239 10.32 -17.45 4.21
C TYR A 239 9.55 -18.34 5.21
N PRO A 240 10.15 -19.31 5.91
CA PRO A 240 9.44 -20.13 6.90
C PRO A 240 8.71 -19.30 7.99
N GLN A 241 9.27 -18.14 8.37
CA GLN A 241 8.71 -17.25 9.41
C GLN A 241 7.44 -16.53 8.91
N TYR A 242 7.37 -16.20 7.61
CA TYR A 242 6.29 -15.41 7.00
C TYR A 242 5.36 -16.24 6.12
N ARG A 243 5.65 -17.54 5.95
CA ARG A 243 4.93 -18.41 5.02
C ARG A 243 3.41 -18.43 5.26
N ARG A 244 2.99 -18.54 6.53
CA ARG A 244 1.57 -18.56 6.89
C ARG A 244 0.87 -17.24 6.47
N SER A 245 1.44 -16.10 6.82
CA SER A 245 0.90 -14.78 6.50
C SER A 245 0.86 -14.55 4.98
N MET A 246 1.92 -14.92 4.25
CA MET A 246 1.93 -14.84 2.79
C MET A 246 0.88 -15.75 2.15
N CYS A 247 0.70 -16.97 2.64
CA CYS A 247 -0.35 -17.86 2.17
C CYS A 247 -1.75 -17.28 2.41
N TRP A 248 -1.99 -16.69 3.58
CA TRP A 248 -3.26 -16.03 3.88
C TRP A 248 -3.50 -14.82 2.98
N ARG A 249 -2.48 -13.98 2.77
CA ARG A 249 -2.56 -12.85 1.84
C ARG A 249 -2.94 -13.30 0.44
N MET A 250 -2.25 -14.33 -0.08
CA MET A 250 -2.53 -14.87 -1.42
C MET A 250 -3.90 -15.55 -1.51
N LEU A 251 -4.36 -16.23 -0.47
CA LEU A 251 -5.72 -16.75 -0.43
C LEU A 251 -6.76 -15.64 -0.53
N LYS A 252 -6.52 -14.52 0.14
CA LYS A 252 -7.38 -13.33 0.06
C LYS A 252 -7.35 -12.70 -1.33
N GLY A 253 -6.17 -12.44 -1.91
CA GLY A 253 -5.99 -11.83 -3.23
C GLY A 253 -6.42 -12.73 -4.40
N THR A 254 -6.55 -14.04 -4.19
CA THR A 254 -6.96 -14.99 -5.24
C THR A 254 -8.43 -15.43 -5.15
N GLN A 255 -9.28 -14.75 -4.37
CA GLN A 255 -10.68 -15.12 -4.19
C GLN A 255 -11.48 -15.10 -5.50
N GLU A 256 -11.20 -14.16 -6.39
CA GLU A 256 -11.89 -14.07 -7.68
C GLU A 256 -11.51 -15.22 -8.63
N LEU A 257 -10.30 -15.75 -8.52
CA LEU A 257 -9.84 -16.86 -9.38
C LEU A 257 -10.66 -18.16 -9.18
N VAL A 258 -11.32 -18.32 -8.04
CA VAL A 258 -12.14 -19.51 -7.77
C VAL A 258 -13.57 -19.38 -8.32
N LEU A 259 -13.94 -18.20 -8.79
CA LEU A 259 -15.29 -17.91 -9.31
C LEU A 259 -15.49 -18.30 -10.78
N SER A 260 -14.41 -18.68 -11.49
CA SER A 260 -14.47 -19.10 -12.88
C SER A 260 -13.63 -20.37 -13.09
N HIS A 261 -14.18 -21.36 -13.79
CA HIS A 261 -13.42 -22.56 -14.14
C HIS A 261 -12.19 -22.28 -15.02
N LYS A 262 -12.20 -21.18 -15.77
CA LYS A 262 -11.09 -20.77 -16.63
C LYS A 262 -9.84 -20.36 -15.83
N THR A 263 -10.01 -19.93 -14.58
CA THR A 263 -8.94 -19.44 -13.71
C THR A 263 -8.52 -20.43 -12.61
N TRP A 264 -9.17 -21.59 -12.52
CA TRP A 264 -8.87 -22.60 -11.48
C TRP A 264 -7.45 -23.17 -11.56
N ARG A 265 -6.91 -23.30 -12.78
CA ARG A 265 -5.52 -23.71 -12.95
C ARG A 265 -4.57 -22.68 -12.35
N GLN A 266 -4.76 -21.40 -12.71
CA GLN A 266 -3.99 -20.28 -12.16
C GLN A 266 -4.07 -20.24 -10.63
N PHE A 267 -5.28 -20.40 -10.04
CA PHE A 267 -5.45 -20.48 -8.59
C PHE A 267 -4.60 -21.58 -7.97
N ARG A 268 -4.58 -22.80 -8.54
CA ARG A 268 -3.79 -23.91 -7.99
C ARG A 268 -2.29 -23.68 -8.08
N GLU A 269 -1.83 -23.12 -9.18
CA GLU A 269 -0.40 -22.90 -9.48
C GLU A 269 0.18 -21.73 -8.68
N THR A 270 -0.63 -20.73 -8.32
CA THR A 270 -0.19 -19.60 -7.50
C THR A 270 0.05 -20.04 -6.06
N LEU A 271 1.31 -20.18 -5.67
CA LEU A 271 1.79 -20.62 -4.36
C LEU A 271 1.11 -21.92 -3.88
N PRO A 272 1.52 -23.09 -4.38
CA PRO A 272 0.84 -24.37 -4.10
C PRO A 272 0.70 -24.72 -2.62
N GLU A 273 1.64 -24.30 -1.78
CA GLU A 273 1.62 -24.53 -0.33
C GLU A 273 0.48 -23.82 0.41
N LYS A 274 -0.19 -22.83 -0.20
CA LYS A 274 -1.35 -22.16 0.43
C LYS A 274 -2.50 -23.10 0.78
N LYS A 275 -2.58 -24.26 0.09
CA LYS A 275 -3.59 -25.28 0.37
C LYS A 275 -3.62 -25.76 1.83
N HIS A 276 -2.47 -25.73 2.51
CA HIS A 276 -2.34 -26.14 3.92
C HIS A 276 -2.91 -25.12 4.89
N TYR A 277 -3.17 -23.89 4.43
CA TYR A 277 -3.62 -22.75 5.24
C TYR A 277 -5.03 -22.26 4.90
N ILE A 278 -5.76 -22.98 4.00
CA ILE A 278 -7.11 -22.57 3.58
C ILE A 278 -8.07 -22.58 4.78
N MET A 279 -8.06 -23.67 5.56
CA MET A 279 -9.06 -23.87 6.61
C MET A 279 -8.87 -22.94 7.81
N ASP A 280 -7.63 -22.54 8.11
CA ASP A 280 -7.30 -21.65 9.22
C ASP A 280 -7.18 -20.16 8.82
N CYS A 281 -7.34 -19.83 7.52
CA CYS A 281 -7.31 -18.45 7.05
C CYS A 281 -8.49 -17.63 7.61
N PRO A 282 -8.25 -16.54 8.36
CA PRO A 282 -9.34 -15.77 8.96
C PRO A 282 -10.04 -14.84 7.97
N TYR A 283 -9.46 -14.58 6.79
CA TYR A 283 -9.88 -13.54 5.83
C TYR A 283 -10.84 -14.05 4.76
N ILE A 284 -11.18 -15.34 4.76
CA ILE A 284 -12.09 -15.95 3.79
C ILE A 284 -13.23 -16.69 4.52
N ASN A 285 -14.42 -16.58 3.98
CA ASN A 285 -15.61 -17.17 4.61
C ASN A 285 -15.66 -18.71 4.42
N PRO A 286 -16.47 -19.44 5.24
CA PRO A 286 -16.50 -20.90 5.20
C PRO A 286 -16.85 -21.50 3.83
N LYS A 287 -17.72 -20.83 3.05
CA LYS A 287 -18.11 -21.31 1.70
C LYS A 287 -16.95 -21.19 0.72
N GLN A 288 -16.20 -20.09 0.79
CA GLN A 288 -15.01 -19.89 0.00
C GLN A 288 -13.90 -20.87 0.40
N LYS A 289 -13.70 -21.11 1.71
CA LYS A 289 -12.76 -22.13 2.21
C LYS A 289 -13.05 -23.49 1.60
N LEU A 290 -14.29 -23.93 1.65
CA LEU A 290 -14.70 -25.22 1.08
C LEU A 290 -14.42 -25.28 -0.44
N ASN A 291 -14.78 -24.24 -1.18
CA ASN A 291 -14.52 -24.17 -2.63
C ASN A 291 -13.03 -24.24 -2.96
N MET A 292 -12.22 -23.43 -2.29
CA MET A 292 -10.76 -23.40 -2.46
C MET A 292 -10.13 -24.75 -2.09
N TRP A 293 -10.59 -25.36 -1.01
CA TRP A 293 -10.12 -26.68 -0.57
C TRP A 293 -10.45 -27.74 -1.61
N CYS A 294 -11.69 -27.80 -2.12
CA CYS A 294 -12.08 -28.72 -3.19
C CYS A 294 -11.20 -28.56 -4.44
N LEU A 295 -10.92 -27.31 -4.85
CA LEU A 295 -10.09 -27.04 -6.02
C LEU A 295 -8.64 -27.52 -5.84
N THR A 296 -8.08 -27.36 -4.64
CA THR A 296 -6.69 -27.76 -4.35
C THR A 296 -6.53 -29.27 -4.11
N HIS A 297 -7.64 -30.00 -3.83
CA HIS A 297 -7.67 -31.45 -3.64
C HIS A 297 -8.27 -32.21 -4.83
N HIS A 298 -8.26 -31.59 -6.02
CA HIS A 298 -8.73 -32.18 -7.27
C HIS A 298 -10.23 -32.55 -7.31
N LEU A 299 -11.05 -31.98 -6.43
CA LEU A 299 -12.48 -32.13 -6.38
C LEU A 299 -13.21 -31.04 -7.17
N SER A 300 -12.71 -30.73 -8.36
CA SER A 300 -13.20 -29.61 -9.19
C SER A 300 -14.67 -29.74 -9.59
N PHE A 301 -15.22 -30.98 -9.65
CA PHE A 301 -16.64 -31.22 -9.91
C PHE A 301 -17.53 -30.60 -8.82
N ILE A 302 -17.15 -30.72 -7.54
CA ILE A 302 -17.89 -30.09 -6.42
C ILE A 302 -17.87 -28.57 -6.55
N SER A 303 -16.71 -28.00 -6.86
CA SER A 303 -16.59 -26.56 -7.11
C SER A 303 -17.44 -26.11 -8.29
N TRP A 304 -17.52 -26.91 -9.34
CA TRP A 304 -18.39 -26.63 -10.49
C TRP A 304 -19.87 -26.62 -10.09
N CYS A 305 -20.33 -27.61 -9.33
CA CYS A 305 -21.70 -27.65 -8.81
C CYS A 305 -22.02 -26.42 -7.94
N MET A 306 -21.09 -25.97 -7.09
CA MET A 306 -21.24 -24.77 -6.27
C MET A 306 -21.40 -23.51 -7.12
N LEU A 307 -20.65 -23.39 -8.23
CA LEU A 307 -20.79 -22.28 -9.18
C LEU A 307 -22.15 -22.28 -9.89
N GLN A 308 -22.65 -23.45 -10.34
CA GLN A 308 -23.95 -23.55 -10.98
C GLN A 308 -25.08 -23.15 -10.04
N LEU A 309 -25.05 -23.59 -8.79
CA LEU A 309 -26.01 -23.20 -7.75
C LEU A 309 -25.99 -21.69 -7.47
N ARG A 310 -24.80 -21.06 -7.50
CA ARG A 310 -24.66 -19.61 -7.34
C ARG A 310 -25.25 -18.86 -8.53
N ALA A 311 -25.01 -19.34 -9.75
CA ALA A 311 -25.58 -18.76 -10.98
C ALA A 311 -27.12 -18.85 -11.00
N ALA A 312 -27.68 -20.01 -10.65
CA ALA A 312 -29.14 -20.22 -10.56
C ALA A 312 -29.79 -19.26 -9.52
N LYS A 313 -29.18 -19.08 -8.35
CA LYS A 313 -29.69 -18.12 -7.34
C LYS A 313 -29.69 -16.68 -7.82
N ARG A 314 -28.67 -16.25 -8.61
CA ARG A 314 -28.62 -14.90 -9.17
C ARG A 314 -29.70 -14.65 -10.22
N LEU A 315 -30.10 -15.67 -10.98
CA LEU A 315 -31.21 -15.57 -11.92
C LEU A 315 -32.54 -15.36 -11.19
N VAL A 316 -32.81 -16.19 -10.16
CA VAL A 316 -34.04 -16.09 -9.35
C VAL A 316 -34.16 -14.74 -8.62
N SER A 317 -33.05 -14.16 -8.15
CA SER A 317 -33.05 -12.86 -7.45
C SER A 317 -33.13 -11.64 -8.38
N ARG A 318 -33.08 -11.80 -9.71
CA ARG A 318 -33.30 -10.74 -10.71
C ARG A 318 -34.73 -10.67 -11.19
N ASP A 319 -35.51 -11.76 -11.01
CA ASP A 319 -36.91 -11.86 -11.41
C ASP A 319 -37.87 -11.60 -10.23
N SER A 320 -37.36 -11.30 -9.05
CA SER A 320 -38.08 -10.87 -7.83
C SER A 320 -37.74 -9.41 -7.51
#